data_2c8c28c961b3e0072a616be1cd2e113f
#
_entry.id   2c8c28c961b3e0072a616be1cd2e113f
#
_cell.length_a   1.000
_cell.length_b   1.000
_cell.length_c   1.000
_cell.angle_alpha   90.00
_cell.angle_beta   90.00
_cell.angle_gamma   90.00
#
_symmetry.space_group_name_H-M   'P 1'
#
loop_
_entity.id
_entity.type
_entity.pdbx_description
1 polymer ?
#
loop_
_entity_poly.entity_id
_entity_poly.type
_entity_poly.pdbx_seq_one_letter_code
_entity_poly.pdbx_strand_id
1 'polypeptide(L)'
;MSDWLYSDTVKDHFTNPRNVLLDDEASFAYDAKGQTGNIKCGDQMLMLLKINDDIISDVRWKTYGCASAIASTSMLSETIKGMKIEDAYKIKPEDLVAKLGGLPSFKIHCSVLGDKALRAAIDDYLAKTGRPELFIEETVVICNCLGITDKDIETAVQNGVKTWEQLQQATKIGTVCGGCKEKAVELLHGFEHIYGN
;
A
#
# COMPACT_ATOMS: atom_id res chain seq x y z
N MET A 1 -6.42 -32.97 -4.89
CA MET A 1 -6.05 -32.08 -3.76
C MET A 1 -5.78 -30.72 -4.37
N SER A 2 -6.58 -29.71 -4.03
CA SER A 2 -6.36 -28.35 -4.54
C SER A 2 -5.05 -27.83 -3.93
N ASP A 3 -4.01 -27.72 -4.74
CA ASP A 3 -2.79 -27.02 -4.35
C ASP A 3 -3.19 -25.58 -4.00
N TRP A 4 -3.15 -25.28 -2.72
CA TRP A 4 -3.30 -23.93 -2.26
C TRP A 4 -2.10 -23.12 -2.78
N LEU A 5 -2.38 -22.11 -3.60
CA LEU A 5 -1.38 -21.23 -4.18
C LEU A 5 -0.61 -20.39 -3.13
N TYR A 6 -0.90 -20.57 -1.85
CA TYR A 6 -0.33 -19.81 -0.73
C TYR A 6 0.65 -20.65 0.09
N SER A 7 1.76 -20.04 0.48
CA SER A 7 2.71 -20.60 1.44
C SER A 7 2.07 -20.87 2.80
N ASP A 8 2.69 -21.69 3.63
CA ASP A 8 2.19 -21.93 5.00
C ASP A 8 2.29 -20.66 5.87
N THR A 9 3.27 -19.78 5.60
CA THR A 9 3.37 -18.46 6.24
C THR A 9 2.17 -17.57 5.89
N VAL A 10 1.75 -17.54 4.62
CA VAL A 10 0.55 -16.79 4.21
C VAL A 10 -0.69 -17.34 4.89
N LYS A 11 -0.85 -18.67 4.96
CA LYS A 11 -1.97 -19.32 5.64
C LYS A 11 -2.01 -18.96 7.12
N ASP A 12 -0.86 -19.01 7.81
CA ASP A 12 -0.76 -18.66 9.22
C ASP A 12 -1.13 -17.20 9.48
N HIS A 13 -0.54 -16.24 8.73
CA HIS A 13 -0.87 -14.83 8.86
C HIS A 13 -2.31 -14.47 8.48
N PHE A 14 -2.96 -15.28 7.64
CA PHE A 14 -4.37 -15.12 7.31
C PHE A 14 -5.29 -15.68 8.40
N THR A 15 -4.99 -16.87 8.93
CA THR A 15 -5.85 -17.54 9.93
C THR A 15 -5.65 -17.00 11.34
N ASN A 16 -4.45 -16.54 11.66
CA ASN A 16 -4.06 -15.97 12.95
C ASN A 16 -3.40 -14.58 12.74
N PRO A 17 -4.11 -13.59 12.23
CA PRO A 17 -3.53 -12.29 11.92
C PRO A 17 -3.10 -11.56 13.20
N ARG A 18 -1.90 -10.95 13.15
CA ARG A 18 -1.27 -10.24 14.26
C ARG A 18 -1.69 -8.78 14.25
N ASN A 19 -1.79 -8.20 15.46
CA ASN A 19 -2.02 -6.77 15.66
C ASN A 19 -3.32 -6.22 15.05
N VAL A 20 -4.34 -7.06 14.86
CA VAL A 20 -5.64 -6.63 14.34
C VAL A 20 -6.34 -5.73 15.38
N LEU A 21 -6.98 -4.68 14.92
CA LEU A 21 -7.90 -3.86 15.71
C LEU A 21 -9.24 -4.59 15.79
N LEU A 22 -9.53 -5.19 16.93
CA LEU A 22 -10.74 -5.97 17.15
C LEU A 22 -11.95 -5.10 17.57
N ASP A 23 -11.66 -4.03 18.29
CA ASP A 23 -12.63 -3.09 18.81
C ASP A 23 -12.73 -1.82 17.96
N ASP A 24 -13.44 -0.82 18.45
CA ASP A 24 -13.52 0.49 17.83
C ASP A 24 -12.16 1.21 17.85
N GLU A 25 -11.95 2.07 16.88
CA GLU A 25 -10.74 2.88 16.73
C GLU A 25 -10.38 3.64 18.03
N ALA A 26 -11.39 4.13 18.74
CA ALA A 26 -11.21 4.85 20.00
C ALA A 26 -10.67 3.99 21.15
N SER A 27 -10.68 2.65 21.01
CA SER A 27 -10.15 1.72 22.04
C SER A 27 -8.61 1.66 22.05
N PHE A 28 -7.97 2.13 20.98
CA PHE A 28 -6.52 2.15 20.84
C PHE A 28 -6.01 3.60 20.84
N ALA A 29 -5.24 3.96 21.87
CA ALA A 29 -4.59 5.26 21.91
C ALA A 29 -3.42 5.29 20.89
N TYR A 30 -3.61 6.03 19.80
CA TYR A 30 -2.66 6.16 18.71
C TYR A 30 -2.20 7.61 18.52
N ASP A 31 -1.00 7.76 17.97
CA ASP A 31 -0.41 9.06 17.62
C ASP A 31 -0.66 9.39 16.15
N ALA A 32 -0.81 8.36 15.32
CA ALA A 32 -0.94 8.49 13.87
C ALA A 32 -1.97 7.53 13.29
N LYS A 33 -2.63 7.98 12.22
CA LYS A 33 -3.65 7.24 11.49
C LYS A 33 -3.42 7.33 9.99
N GLY A 34 -3.39 6.18 9.32
CA GLY A 34 -3.39 6.10 7.87
C GLY A 34 -4.55 5.25 7.37
N GLN A 35 -5.15 5.69 6.27
CA GLN A 35 -6.24 4.97 5.63
C GLN A 35 -6.05 4.99 4.12
N THR A 36 -6.26 3.84 3.48
CA THR A 36 -6.21 3.70 2.03
C THR A 36 -7.29 2.75 1.53
N GLY A 37 -7.50 2.73 0.23
CA GLY A 37 -8.50 1.87 -0.41
C GLY A 37 -9.85 2.54 -0.59
N ASN A 38 -10.77 1.82 -1.24
CA ASN A 38 -12.09 2.31 -1.59
C ASN A 38 -13.18 1.61 -0.77
N ILE A 39 -14.00 2.39 -0.07
CA ILE A 39 -15.14 1.91 0.73
C ILE A 39 -16.14 1.12 -0.14
N LYS A 40 -16.32 1.48 -1.42
CA LYS A 40 -17.29 0.84 -2.31
C LYS A 40 -16.86 -0.55 -2.78
N CYS A 41 -15.54 -0.79 -2.91
CA CYS A 41 -15.00 -2.08 -3.35
C CYS A 41 -14.71 -3.04 -2.18
N GLY A 42 -14.84 -2.58 -0.93
CA GLY A 42 -14.56 -3.38 0.25
C GLY A 42 -13.07 -3.51 0.61
N ASP A 43 -12.17 -3.07 -0.25
CA ASP A 43 -10.72 -3.15 -0.03
C ASP A 43 -10.22 -1.89 0.71
N GLN A 44 -10.69 -1.69 1.92
CA GLN A 44 -10.26 -0.60 2.78
C GLN A 44 -9.23 -1.10 3.80
N MET A 45 -8.16 -0.33 4.00
CA MET A 45 -7.14 -0.57 5.02
C MET A 45 -7.03 0.64 5.95
N LEU A 46 -7.18 0.40 7.23
CA LEU A 46 -6.90 1.34 8.32
C LEU A 46 -5.65 0.88 9.05
N MET A 47 -4.74 1.80 9.36
CA MET A 47 -3.56 1.56 10.19
C MET A 47 -3.44 2.66 11.25
N LEU A 48 -3.26 2.25 12.49
CA LEU A 48 -3.07 3.11 13.65
C LEU A 48 -1.69 2.82 14.24
N LEU A 49 -0.89 3.85 14.43
CA LEU A 49 0.46 3.72 14.96
C LEU A 49 0.57 4.43 16.32
N LYS A 50 1.25 3.78 17.24
CA LYS A 50 1.76 4.40 18.46
C LYS A 50 3.24 4.63 18.30
N ILE A 51 3.69 5.89 18.43
CA ILE A 51 5.06 6.30 18.10
C ILE A 51 5.67 7.00 19.32
N ASN A 52 6.85 6.53 19.73
CA ASN A 52 7.64 7.13 20.79
C ASN A 52 9.04 7.41 20.26
N ASP A 53 9.50 8.64 20.30
CA ASP A 53 10.85 9.05 19.83
C ASP A 53 11.16 8.57 18.41
N ASP A 54 10.19 8.76 17.50
CA ASP A 54 10.25 8.29 16.10
C ASP A 54 10.38 6.76 15.94
N ILE A 55 10.09 5.98 16.98
CA ILE A 55 10.04 4.51 16.93
C ILE A 55 8.59 4.07 17.03
N ILE A 56 8.16 3.17 16.13
CA ILE A 56 6.83 2.56 16.16
C ILE A 56 6.77 1.57 17.33
N SER A 57 6.18 1.99 18.45
CA SER A 57 6.09 1.18 19.66
C SER A 57 4.96 0.16 19.61
N ASP A 58 3.86 0.47 18.94
CA ASP A 58 2.75 -0.45 18.69
C ASP A 58 1.99 -0.08 17.42
N VAL A 59 1.25 -1.05 16.87
CA VAL A 59 0.46 -0.90 15.65
C VAL A 59 -0.85 -1.68 15.79
N ARG A 60 -1.93 -1.10 15.27
CA ARG A 60 -3.19 -1.81 15.05
C ARG A 60 -3.68 -1.50 13.65
N TRP A 61 -4.33 -2.49 13.05
CA TRP A 61 -4.87 -2.35 11.71
C TRP A 61 -6.19 -3.08 11.55
N LYS A 62 -6.99 -2.64 10.59
CA LYS A 62 -8.27 -3.26 10.22
C LYS A 62 -8.45 -3.20 8.71
N THR A 63 -8.91 -4.29 8.12
CA THR A 63 -9.21 -4.35 6.69
C THR A 63 -10.43 -5.22 6.41
N TYR A 64 -11.06 -4.97 5.28
CA TYR A 64 -12.09 -5.82 4.68
C TYR A 64 -11.58 -6.51 3.41
N GLY A 65 -10.27 -6.43 3.15
CA GLY A 65 -9.62 -6.98 1.96
C GLY A 65 -9.50 -8.50 1.94
N CYS A 66 -8.89 -9.01 0.87
CA CYS A 66 -8.71 -10.44 0.62
C CYS A 66 -7.66 -11.09 1.56
N ALA A 67 -7.56 -12.42 1.53
CA ALA A 67 -6.60 -13.18 2.34
C ALA A 67 -5.15 -12.71 2.18
N SER A 68 -4.74 -12.31 0.96
CA SER A 68 -3.41 -11.76 0.71
C SER A 68 -3.21 -10.41 1.39
N ALA A 69 -4.21 -9.52 1.38
CA ALA A 69 -4.15 -8.23 2.07
C ALA A 69 -4.04 -8.41 3.58
N ILE A 70 -4.83 -9.35 4.15
CA ILE A 70 -4.77 -9.69 5.58
C ILE A 70 -3.39 -10.23 5.94
N ALA A 71 -2.87 -11.23 5.20
CA ALA A 71 -1.58 -11.85 5.49
C ALA A 71 -0.43 -10.84 5.35
N SER A 72 -0.43 -10.02 4.30
CA SER A 72 0.61 -9.01 4.07
C SER A 72 0.62 -7.95 5.16
N THR A 73 -0.55 -7.46 5.57
CA THR A 73 -0.63 -6.44 6.61
C THR A 73 -0.31 -7.00 7.98
N SER A 74 -0.69 -8.25 8.25
CA SER A 74 -0.27 -8.97 9.46
C SER A 74 1.25 -9.07 9.55
N MET A 75 1.93 -9.50 8.47
CA MET A 75 3.40 -9.57 8.38
C MET A 75 4.03 -8.17 8.50
N LEU A 76 3.49 -7.17 7.82
CA LEU A 76 3.94 -5.79 7.91
C LEU A 76 3.88 -5.30 9.36
N SER A 77 2.77 -5.51 10.05
CA SER A 77 2.55 -5.05 11.42
C SER A 77 3.56 -5.63 12.41
N GLU A 78 3.98 -6.87 12.25
CA GLU A 78 5.05 -7.46 13.05
C GLU A 78 6.43 -6.88 12.66
N THR A 79 6.65 -6.67 11.36
CA THR A 79 7.93 -6.16 10.86
C THR A 79 8.22 -4.74 11.36
N ILE A 80 7.22 -3.85 11.39
CA ILE A 80 7.42 -2.43 11.72
C ILE A 80 7.47 -2.13 13.23
N LYS A 81 7.02 -3.05 14.08
CA LYS A 81 7.13 -2.86 15.55
C LYS A 81 8.59 -2.79 15.98
N GLY A 82 8.93 -1.71 16.69
CA GLY A 82 10.29 -1.42 17.12
C GLY A 82 11.17 -0.75 16.07
N MET A 83 10.68 -0.52 14.86
CA MET A 83 11.41 0.20 13.81
C MET A 83 11.28 1.71 13.97
N LYS A 84 12.29 2.45 13.49
CA LYS A 84 12.17 3.88 13.26
C LYS A 84 11.21 4.14 12.11
N ILE A 85 10.46 5.24 12.20
CA ILE A 85 9.51 5.63 11.14
C ILE A 85 10.21 5.80 9.79
N GLU A 86 11.47 6.27 9.76
CA GLU A 86 12.27 6.40 8.54
C GLU A 86 12.52 5.06 7.85
N ASP A 87 12.86 4.02 8.62
CA ASP A 87 13.12 2.69 8.08
C ASP A 87 11.81 2.00 7.66
N ALA A 88 10.75 2.20 8.45
CA ALA A 88 9.43 1.68 8.14
C ALA A 88 8.84 2.30 6.86
N TYR A 89 9.09 3.58 6.61
CA TYR A 89 8.66 4.28 5.39
C TYR A 89 9.29 3.73 4.11
N LYS A 90 10.49 3.15 4.21
CA LYS A 90 11.25 2.57 3.08
C LYS A 90 10.90 1.11 2.76
N ILE A 91 10.08 0.44 3.59
CA ILE A 91 9.65 -0.93 3.33
C ILE A 91 8.89 -0.97 2.00
N LYS A 92 9.22 -1.97 1.18
CA LYS A 92 8.57 -2.19 -0.12
C LYS A 92 7.64 -3.40 -0.05
N PRO A 93 6.55 -3.41 -0.82
CA PRO A 93 5.65 -4.58 -0.90
C PRO A 93 6.39 -5.88 -1.23
N GLU A 94 7.43 -5.83 -2.06
CA GLU A 94 8.26 -6.97 -2.46
C GLU A 94 8.97 -7.62 -1.26
N ASP A 95 9.41 -6.82 -0.28
CA ASP A 95 10.06 -7.31 0.93
C ASP A 95 9.09 -8.15 1.78
N LEU A 96 7.82 -7.72 1.83
CA LEU A 96 6.76 -8.44 2.53
C LEU A 96 6.37 -9.73 1.79
N VAL A 97 6.29 -9.67 0.47
CA VAL A 97 6.05 -10.85 -0.38
C VAL A 97 7.15 -11.88 -0.18
N ALA A 98 8.41 -11.47 -0.14
CA ALA A 98 9.55 -12.37 0.13
C ALA A 98 9.46 -13.02 1.52
N LYS A 99 9.13 -12.24 2.56
CA LYS A 99 8.94 -12.75 3.94
C LYS A 99 7.78 -13.74 4.05
N LEU A 100 6.74 -13.55 3.26
CA LEU A 100 5.59 -14.45 3.20
C LEU A 100 5.88 -15.75 2.43
N GLY A 101 7.07 -15.88 1.82
CA GLY A 101 7.41 -17.03 0.96
C GLY A 101 6.77 -16.98 -0.42
N GLY A 102 6.36 -15.78 -0.86
CA GLY A 102 5.75 -15.51 -2.16
C GLY A 102 4.23 -15.33 -2.10
N LEU A 103 3.72 -14.57 -3.05
CA LEU A 103 2.30 -14.45 -3.36
C LEU A 103 2.08 -14.73 -4.85
N PRO A 104 0.91 -15.22 -5.26
CA PRO A 104 0.56 -15.30 -6.67
C PRO A 104 0.70 -13.91 -7.33
N SER A 105 1.23 -13.84 -8.55
CA SER A 105 1.53 -12.57 -9.24
C SER A 105 0.33 -11.62 -9.30
N PHE A 106 -0.87 -12.17 -9.54
CA PHE A 106 -2.14 -11.41 -9.57
C PHE A 106 -2.63 -10.97 -8.17
N LYS A 107 -1.90 -11.29 -7.08
CA LYS A 107 -2.21 -10.88 -5.71
C LYS A 107 -1.14 -9.98 -5.08
N ILE A 108 -0.08 -9.68 -5.78
CA ILE A 108 0.99 -8.79 -5.28
C ILE A 108 0.45 -7.39 -4.98
N HIS A 109 -0.47 -6.87 -5.80
CA HIS A 109 -1.10 -5.56 -5.56
C HIS A 109 -1.88 -5.49 -4.22
N CYS A 110 -2.35 -6.63 -3.69
CA CYS A 110 -3.01 -6.63 -2.38
C CYS A 110 -2.04 -6.32 -1.22
N SER A 111 -0.73 -6.56 -1.39
CA SER A 111 0.28 -6.21 -0.39
C SER A 111 0.55 -4.70 -0.31
N VAL A 112 0.24 -3.97 -1.37
CA VAL A 112 0.44 -2.51 -1.46
C VAL A 112 -0.51 -1.72 -0.55
N LEU A 113 -1.69 -2.28 -0.24
CA LEU A 113 -2.66 -1.59 0.64
C LEU A 113 -2.09 -1.33 2.04
N GLY A 114 -1.41 -2.31 2.63
CA GLY A 114 -0.78 -2.16 3.94
C GLY A 114 0.34 -1.12 3.93
N ASP A 115 1.19 -1.16 2.91
CA ASP A 115 2.29 -0.22 2.71
C ASP A 115 1.77 1.24 2.57
N LYS A 116 0.77 1.46 1.72
CA LYS A 116 0.17 2.79 1.56
C LYS A 116 -0.51 3.30 2.83
N ALA A 117 -1.19 2.44 3.58
CA ALA A 117 -1.77 2.82 4.86
C ALA A 117 -0.69 3.17 5.90
N LEU A 118 0.44 2.44 5.90
CA LEU A 118 1.59 2.75 6.75
C LEU A 118 2.18 4.11 6.42
N ARG A 119 2.46 4.39 5.14
CA ARG A 119 3.00 5.69 4.71
C ARG A 119 2.06 6.83 5.07
N ALA A 120 0.76 6.68 4.78
CA ALA A 120 -0.25 7.67 5.16
C ALA A 120 -0.30 7.91 6.68
N ALA A 121 -0.10 6.87 7.51
CA ALA A 121 -0.03 7.04 8.96
C ALA A 121 1.25 7.79 9.39
N ILE A 122 2.40 7.46 8.79
CA ILE A 122 3.65 8.18 9.08
C ILE A 122 3.56 9.64 8.66
N ASP A 123 2.98 9.93 7.48
CA ASP A 123 2.76 11.29 6.98
C ASP A 123 1.84 12.09 7.92
N ASP A 124 0.77 11.46 8.44
CA ASP A 124 -0.09 12.07 9.46
C ASP A 124 0.69 12.43 10.74
N TYR A 125 1.57 11.54 11.21
CA TYR A 125 2.44 11.81 12.36
C TYR A 125 3.40 12.96 12.09
N LEU A 126 4.04 12.96 10.93
CA LEU A 126 4.98 14.02 10.54
C LEU A 126 4.29 15.37 10.42
N ALA A 127 3.08 15.41 9.84
CA ALA A 127 2.26 16.61 9.76
C ALA A 127 1.92 17.14 11.17
N LYS A 128 1.49 16.28 12.09
CA LYS A 128 1.16 16.64 13.48
C LYS A 128 2.37 17.13 14.27
N THR A 129 3.57 16.64 13.94
CA THR A 129 4.83 17.03 14.60
C THR A 129 5.57 18.17 13.88
N GLY A 130 4.98 18.78 12.85
CA GLY A 130 5.53 19.91 12.11
C GLY A 130 6.68 19.55 11.16
N ARG A 131 6.75 18.30 10.70
CA ARG A 131 7.78 17.76 9.81
C ARG A 131 7.20 17.12 8.52
N PRO A 132 6.25 17.75 7.82
CA PRO A 132 5.45 17.11 6.77
C PRO A 132 6.23 16.64 5.53
N GLU A 133 7.46 17.11 5.33
CA GLU A 133 8.27 16.81 4.16
C GLU A 133 9.55 16.00 4.50
N LEU A 134 9.56 15.33 5.66
CA LEU A 134 10.77 14.61 6.07
C LEU A 134 11.08 13.40 5.18
N PHE A 135 10.05 12.72 4.67
CA PHE A 135 10.20 11.58 3.78
C PHE A 135 9.48 11.86 2.46
N ILE A 136 10.24 11.82 1.37
CA ILE A 136 9.70 11.94 0.02
C ILE A 136 9.68 10.53 -0.58
N GLU A 137 8.51 10.10 -1.07
CA GLU A 137 8.43 8.85 -1.84
C GLU A 137 9.32 8.96 -3.09
N GLU A 138 10.18 7.96 -3.29
CA GLU A 138 10.91 7.82 -4.55
C GLU A 138 9.90 7.56 -5.67
N THR A 139 9.80 8.47 -6.61
CA THR A 139 8.97 8.30 -7.80
C THR A 139 9.75 7.59 -8.90
N VAL A 140 9.11 6.63 -9.56
CA VAL A 140 9.71 5.90 -10.68
C VAL A 140 9.23 6.52 -12.00
N VAL A 141 10.16 6.98 -12.83
CA VAL A 141 9.81 7.47 -14.16
C VAL A 141 9.40 6.29 -15.05
N ILE A 142 8.14 6.30 -15.48
CA ILE A 142 7.54 5.28 -16.35
C ILE A 142 7.68 5.68 -17.82
N CYS A 143 7.41 6.94 -18.13
CA CYS A 143 7.56 7.47 -19.48
C CYS A 143 8.76 8.42 -19.58
N ASN A 144 9.89 7.93 -20.02
CA ASN A 144 11.12 8.73 -20.14
C ASN A 144 10.99 9.91 -21.13
N CYS A 145 10.13 9.80 -22.16
CA CYS A 145 9.96 10.86 -23.16
C CYS A 145 9.27 12.10 -22.58
N LEU A 146 8.41 11.93 -21.60
CA LEU A 146 7.56 12.98 -21.04
C LEU A 146 7.74 13.16 -19.52
N GLY A 147 8.64 12.38 -18.91
CA GLY A 147 8.90 12.44 -17.46
C GLY A 147 7.72 11.98 -16.59
N ILE A 148 6.77 11.22 -17.15
CA ILE A 148 5.60 10.75 -16.38
C ILE A 148 6.03 9.64 -15.43
N THR A 149 5.67 9.81 -14.16
CA THR A 149 6.02 8.92 -13.06
C THR A 149 4.87 7.94 -12.74
N ASP A 150 5.15 6.95 -11.92
CA ASP A 150 4.17 6.07 -11.30
C ASP A 150 3.14 6.86 -10.46
N LYS A 151 3.57 7.92 -9.78
CA LYS A 151 2.71 8.81 -9.00
C LYS A 151 1.73 9.61 -9.87
N ASP A 152 2.14 10.01 -11.06
CA ASP A 152 1.25 10.68 -12.02
C ASP A 152 0.14 9.74 -12.50
N ILE A 153 0.49 8.45 -12.72
CA ILE A 153 -0.49 7.42 -13.08
C ILE A 153 -1.44 7.16 -11.90
N GLU A 154 -0.90 7.02 -10.69
CA GLU A 154 -1.70 6.85 -9.47
C GLU A 154 -2.70 7.99 -9.28
N THR A 155 -2.22 9.23 -9.39
CA THR A 155 -3.05 10.43 -9.28
C THR A 155 -4.15 10.46 -10.35
N ALA A 156 -3.85 10.06 -11.57
CA ALA A 156 -4.84 9.97 -12.63
C ALA A 156 -5.95 8.95 -12.29
N VAL A 157 -5.58 7.79 -11.74
CA VAL A 157 -6.56 6.76 -11.32
C VAL A 157 -7.41 7.24 -10.15
N GLN A 158 -6.83 7.91 -9.17
CA GLN A 158 -7.58 8.54 -8.06
C GLN A 158 -8.59 9.57 -8.55
N ASN A 159 -8.29 10.24 -9.66
CA ASN A 159 -9.19 11.17 -10.36
C ASN A 159 -10.18 10.48 -11.32
N GLY A 160 -10.29 9.14 -11.28
CA GLY A 160 -11.30 8.37 -11.99
C GLY A 160 -10.89 7.86 -13.38
N VAL A 161 -9.60 7.91 -13.74
CA VAL A 161 -9.07 7.29 -14.95
C VAL A 161 -9.08 5.76 -14.80
N LYS A 162 -9.66 5.05 -15.80
CA LYS A 162 -9.82 3.58 -15.76
C LYS A 162 -9.26 2.88 -16.99
N THR A 163 -9.06 3.60 -18.10
CA THR A 163 -8.57 2.99 -19.35
C THR A 163 -7.28 3.63 -19.82
N TRP A 164 -6.55 2.88 -20.66
CA TRP A 164 -5.34 3.39 -21.28
C TRP A 164 -5.59 4.71 -22.05
N GLU A 165 -6.68 4.79 -22.79
CA GLU A 165 -7.05 5.97 -23.58
C GLU A 165 -7.30 7.19 -22.69
N GLN A 166 -7.99 6.99 -21.57
CA GLN A 166 -8.18 8.03 -20.56
C GLN A 166 -6.87 8.46 -19.91
N LEU A 167 -5.98 7.49 -19.61
CA LEU A 167 -4.65 7.76 -19.04
C LEU A 167 -3.80 8.59 -20.02
N GLN A 168 -3.81 8.24 -21.32
CA GLN A 168 -3.14 9.03 -22.36
C GLN A 168 -3.73 10.43 -22.49
N GLN A 169 -5.02 10.56 -22.37
CA GLN A 169 -5.70 11.88 -22.45
C GLN A 169 -5.29 12.76 -21.26
N ALA A 170 -5.25 12.20 -20.06
CA ALA A 170 -4.95 12.91 -18.82
C ALA A 170 -3.47 13.29 -18.70
N THR A 171 -2.55 12.36 -19.01
CA THR A 171 -1.11 12.50 -18.73
C THR A 171 -0.24 12.64 -19.97
N LYS A 172 -0.79 12.39 -21.17
CA LYS A 172 -0.06 12.27 -22.45
C LYS A 172 0.94 11.10 -22.49
N ILE A 173 0.91 10.18 -21.53
CA ILE A 173 1.81 9.02 -21.50
C ILE A 173 1.75 8.21 -22.79
N GLY A 174 2.90 7.76 -23.28
CA GLY A 174 3.00 6.88 -24.44
C GLY A 174 2.70 7.53 -25.80
N THR A 175 2.46 8.85 -25.85
CA THR A 175 2.12 9.55 -27.12
C THR A 175 3.33 9.83 -28.02
N VAL A 176 4.57 9.69 -27.52
CA VAL A 176 5.80 9.92 -28.28
C VAL A 176 6.34 8.63 -28.89
N CYS A 177 6.84 7.69 -28.07
CA CYS A 177 7.44 6.44 -28.57
C CYS A 177 6.60 5.18 -28.28
N GLY A 178 5.63 5.27 -27.35
CA GLY A 178 4.77 4.15 -26.97
C GLY A 178 5.43 3.06 -26.13
N GLY A 179 6.74 3.08 -25.92
CA GLY A 179 7.48 2.01 -25.26
C GLY A 179 7.15 1.80 -23.78
N CYS A 180 6.49 2.78 -23.13
CA CYS A 180 6.07 2.69 -21.73
C CYS A 180 4.68 2.06 -21.55
N LYS A 181 3.96 1.73 -22.64
CA LYS A 181 2.55 1.31 -22.59
C LYS A 181 2.32 0.10 -21.69
N GLU A 182 3.09 -0.96 -21.87
CA GLU A 182 2.91 -2.22 -21.11
C GLU A 182 3.01 -1.98 -19.60
N LYS A 183 4.09 -1.33 -19.17
CA LYS A 183 4.32 -1.01 -17.75
C LYS A 183 3.28 -0.04 -17.20
N ALA A 184 2.87 0.95 -17.99
CA ALA A 184 1.87 1.92 -17.58
C ALA A 184 0.47 1.30 -17.44
N VAL A 185 0.09 0.34 -18.30
CA VAL A 185 -1.17 -0.40 -18.22
C VAL A 185 -1.17 -1.34 -17.02
N GLU A 186 -0.05 -1.99 -16.71
CA GLU A 186 0.10 -2.82 -15.51
C GLU A 186 -0.15 -1.99 -14.24
N LEU A 187 0.48 -0.80 -14.14
CA LEU A 187 0.29 0.12 -13.02
C LEU A 187 -1.16 0.66 -12.96
N LEU A 188 -1.73 1.02 -14.12
CA LEU A 188 -3.12 1.47 -14.21
C LEU A 188 -4.07 0.44 -13.59
N HIS A 189 -3.95 -0.83 -13.97
CA HIS A 189 -4.79 -1.91 -13.44
C HIS A 189 -4.53 -2.14 -11.94
N GLY A 190 -3.27 -2.06 -11.50
CA GLY A 190 -2.91 -2.17 -10.09
C GLY A 190 -3.55 -1.06 -9.25
N PHE A 191 -3.47 0.18 -9.71
CA PHE A 191 -4.07 1.32 -9.01
C PHE A 191 -5.59 1.34 -9.12
N GLU A 192 -6.17 0.90 -10.25
CA GLU A 192 -7.62 0.76 -10.39
C GLU A 192 -8.16 -0.24 -9.36
N HIS A 193 -7.46 -1.33 -9.11
CA HIS A 193 -7.84 -2.29 -8.07
C HIS A 193 -7.79 -1.66 -6.66
N ILE A 194 -6.86 -0.75 -6.40
CA ILE A 194 -6.69 -0.08 -5.10
C ILE A 194 -7.70 1.06 -4.91
N TYR A 195 -7.94 1.87 -5.95
CA TYR A 195 -8.70 3.12 -5.88
C TYR A 195 -9.96 3.13 -6.75
N GLY A 196 -10.15 2.14 -7.62
CA GLY A 196 -11.25 2.10 -8.59
C GLY A 196 -12.63 2.18 -7.93
N ASN A 197 -13.48 3.05 -8.46
CA ASN A 197 -14.89 3.25 -8.04
C ASN A 197 -15.80 2.24 -8.72
#